data_541e33167f4b0fe22355b5a77431cd41
#
_entry.id   541e33167f4b0fe22355b5a77431cd41
#
_cell.length_a   1.000
_cell.length_b   1.000
_cell.length_c   1.000
_cell.angle_alpha   90.00
_cell.angle_beta   90.00
_cell.angle_gamma   90.00
#
_symmetry.space_group_name_H-M   'P 1'
#
loop_
_entity.id
_entity.type
_entity.pdbx_description
1 polymer ?
#
loop_
_entity_poly.entity_id
_entity_poly.type
_entity_poly.pdbx_seq_one_letter_code
_entity_poly.pdbx_strand_id
1 'polypeptide(L)'
;MALIPSDIEKNKRSQYQKFLDITPSSTASWKVIGIGISEASVDYNPSVDTEQWIIEDSARNDHTGNQKQLSVTQRCYKNDPEFEFINAGRDKLNYVSHILEIDTWNGNNGSYPAKKSDCLVTVTSYSGEEIEYTIYFNGDPTEGTASIADGVPTFTPTTSL
;
A
#
# COMPACT_ATOMS: atom_id res chain seq x y z
N MET A 1 5.54 -27.62 27.80
CA MET A 1 6.05 -27.70 26.40
C MET A 1 5.54 -26.49 25.63
N ALA A 2 6.44 -25.69 25.09
CA ALA A 2 6.05 -24.58 24.26
C ALA A 2 5.62 -25.09 22.89
N LEU A 3 4.40 -24.73 22.46
CA LEU A 3 3.86 -25.13 21.17
C LEU A 3 4.34 -24.21 20.03
N ILE A 4 4.91 -23.06 20.38
CA ILE A 4 5.43 -22.08 19.42
C ILE A 4 6.95 -22.15 19.44
N PRO A 5 7.61 -22.40 18.32
CA PRO A 5 9.06 -22.34 18.22
C PRO A 5 9.61 -20.97 18.66
N SER A 6 10.80 -20.96 19.23
CA SER A 6 11.40 -19.74 19.79
C SER A 6 11.82 -18.69 18.76
N ASP A 7 11.89 -19.09 17.51
CA ASP A 7 12.24 -18.23 16.37
C ASP A 7 11.05 -17.54 15.71
N ILE A 8 9.83 -17.84 16.21
CA ILE A 8 8.61 -17.21 15.70
C ILE A 8 8.33 -15.94 16.49
N GLU A 9 8.43 -14.80 15.82
CA GLU A 9 8.18 -13.50 16.40
C GLU A 9 6.92 -12.84 15.79
N LYS A 10 6.21 -12.06 16.60
CA LYS A 10 5.05 -11.32 16.15
C LYS A 10 5.46 -10.06 15.39
N ASN A 11 5.02 -9.92 14.17
CA ASN A 11 5.23 -8.69 13.40
C ASN A 11 4.49 -7.50 14.02
N LYS A 12 5.10 -6.33 13.93
CA LYS A 12 4.52 -5.06 14.38
C LYS A 12 3.92 -4.32 13.19
N ARG A 13 2.81 -3.63 13.41
CA ARG A 13 2.16 -2.81 12.38
C ARG A 13 3.12 -1.78 11.78
N SER A 14 4.00 -1.21 12.58
CA SER A 14 5.01 -0.23 12.13
C SER A 14 6.04 -0.80 11.16
N GLN A 15 6.12 -2.12 11.02
CA GLN A 15 7.02 -2.78 10.09
C GLN A 15 6.46 -2.89 8.67
N TYR A 16 5.16 -2.66 8.49
CA TYR A 16 4.54 -2.52 7.18
C TYR A 16 4.34 -1.04 6.88
N GLN A 17 5.24 -0.48 6.07
CA GLN A 17 5.27 0.94 5.77
C GLN A 17 4.76 1.22 4.36
N LYS A 18 3.99 2.29 4.22
CA LYS A 18 3.42 2.74 2.95
C LYS A 18 3.87 4.17 2.69
N PHE A 19 4.28 4.44 1.46
CA PHE A 19 4.74 5.75 1.03
C PHE A 19 4.00 6.16 -0.24
N LEU A 20 3.64 7.43 -0.32
CA LEU A 20 2.98 7.99 -1.49
C LEU A 20 3.98 8.93 -2.20
N ASP A 21 4.01 8.84 -3.53
CA ASP A 21 4.79 9.74 -4.36
C ASP A 21 4.04 11.06 -4.52
N ILE A 22 4.60 12.14 -4.02
CA ILE A 22 3.98 13.47 -4.10
C ILE A 22 4.39 14.26 -5.34
N THR A 23 5.30 13.70 -6.16
CA THR A 23 5.75 14.31 -7.42
C THR A 23 5.68 13.29 -8.57
N PRO A 24 4.47 12.79 -8.93
CA PRO A 24 4.34 11.69 -9.89
C PRO A 24 4.79 12.04 -11.31
N SER A 25 4.87 13.32 -11.66
CA SER A 25 5.28 13.78 -13.00
C SER A 25 6.78 14.02 -13.14
N SER A 26 7.56 13.76 -12.09
CA SER A 26 9.01 13.99 -12.06
C SER A 26 9.70 12.88 -11.25
N THR A 27 10.93 13.12 -10.80
CA THR A 27 11.61 12.20 -9.90
C THR A 27 10.77 11.98 -8.64
N ALA A 28 10.54 10.72 -8.28
CA ALA A 28 9.68 10.35 -7.17
C ALA A 28 10.13 10.97 -5.85
N SER A 29 9.19 11.55 -5.11
CA SER A 29 9.38 12.04 -3.76
C SER A 29 8.44 11.28 -2.84
N TRP A 30 8.96 10.29 -2.13
CA TRP A 30 8.19 9.39 -1.29
C TRP A 30 7.95 10.01 0.08
N LYS A 31 6.68 10.06 0.49
CA LYS A 31 6.28 10.55 1.81
C LYS A 31 5.45 9.48 2.52
N VAL A 32 5.72 9.29 3.80
CA VAL A 32 5.08 8.25 4.59
C VAL A 32 3.57 8.50 4.73
N ILE A 33 2.80 7.43 4.56
CA ILE A 33 1.37 7.41 4.89
C ILE A 33 1.27 6.88 6.31
N GLY A 34 1.11 7.77 7.28
CA GLY A 34 1.08 7.33 8.69
C GLY A 34 0.80 8.43 9.69
N ILE A 35 1.18 9.66 9.40
CA ILE A 35 1.00 10.79 10.34
C ILE A 35 -0.50 11.12 10.47
N GLY A 36 -1.01 11.06 11.69
CA GLY A 36 -2.43 11.30 11.95
C GLY A 36 -3.35 10.15 11.62
N ILE A 37 -2.79 8.99 11.26
CA ILE A 37 -3.54 7.79 10.88
C ILE A 37 -3.37 6.75 11.97
N SER A 38 -4.47 6.33 12.60
CA SER A 38 -4.48 5.30 13.64
C SER A 38 -4.65 3.90 13.07
N GLU A 39 -5.32 3.78 11.92
CA GLU A 39 -5.60 2.50 11.29
C GLU A 39 -5.66 2.66 9.77
N ALA A 40 -4.96 1.77 9.06
CA ALA A 40 -5.02 1.69 7.61
C ALA A 40 -4.63 0.27 7.18
N SER A 41 -5.53 -0.39 6.46
CA SER A 41 -5.34 -1.74 5.95
C SER A 41 -5.56 -1.76 4.45
N VAL A 42 -4.73 -2.54 3.75
CA VAL A 42 -4.92 -2.77 2.31
C VAL A 42 -5.89 -3.93 2.12
N ASP A 43 -7.02 -3.65 1.48
CA ASP A 43 -8.00 -4.66 1.11
C ASP A 43 -7.72 -5.17 -0.30
N TYR A 44 -7.67 -6.47 -0.45
CA TYR A 44 -7.37 -7.08 -1.75
C TYR A 44 -8.61 -7.29 -2.60
N ASN A 45 -9.80 -7.38 -1.99
CA ASN A 45 -11.08 -7.58 -2.68
C ASN A 45 -10.97 -8.63 -3.80
N PRO A 46 -10.63 -9.88 -3.47
CA PRO A 46 -10.37 -10.90 -4.49
C PRO A 46 -11.62 -11.26 -5.28
N SER A 47 -11.45 -11.45 -6.58
CA SER A 47 -12.48 -12.00 -7.46
C SER A 47 -12.24 -13.49 -7.59
N VAL A 48 -13.26 -14.30 -7.26
CA VAL A 48 -13.19 -15.77 -7.30
C VAL A 48 -14.35 -16.29 -8.12
N ASP A 49 -14.04 -17.03 -9.18
CA ASP A 49 -15.01 -17.77 -9.95
C ASP A 49 -15.10 -19.20 -9.43
N THR A 50 -16.33 -19.70 -9.32
CA THR A 50 -16.60 -21.06 -8.85
C THR A 50 -17.22 -21.86 -9.97
N GLU A 51 -16.63 -23.03 -10.29
CA GLU A 51 -17.07 -23.92 -11.34
C GLU A 51 -17.11 -25.36 -10.82
N GLN A 52 -18.10 -26.12 -11.26
CA GLN A 52 -18.16 -27.54 -10.94
C GLN A 52 -18.35 -28.33 -12.24
N TRP A 53 -17.40 -29.20 -12.53
CA TRP A 53 -17.48 -30.07 -13.70
C TRP A 53 -18.39 -31.27 -13.44
N ILE A 54 -19.03 -31.76 -14.49
CA ILE A 54 -20.00 -32.86 -14.41
C ILE A 54 -19.40 -34.17 -13.85
N ILE A 55 -18.08 -34.27 -13.88
CA ILE A 55 -17.34 -35.44 -13.40
C ILE A 55 -16.84 -35.28 -11.96
N GLU A 56 -17.17 -34.20 -11.30
CA GLU A 56 -16.69 -33.86 -9.96
C GLU A 56 -17.86 -33.67 -8.99
N ASP A 57 -17.67 -34.15 -7.77
CA ASP A 57 -18.65 -33.94 -6.68
C ASP A 57 -18.45 -32.63 -5.93
N SER A 58 -17.30 -31.95 -6.12
CA SER A 58 -16.97 -30.72 -5.46
C SER A 58 -16.63 -29.62 -6.46
N ALA A 59 -17.01 -28.39 -6.13
CA ALA A 59 -16.70 -27.23 -6.95
C ALA A 59 -15.22 -26.83 -6.87
N ARG A 60 -14.71 -26.26 -7.93
CA ARG A 60 -13.39 -25.63 -8.03
C ARG A 60 -13.53 -24.12 -7.92
N ASN A 61 -12.58 -23.50 -7.26
CA ASN A 61 -12.50 -22.06 -7.17
C ASN A 61 -11.27 -21.56 -7.92
N ASP A 62 -11.46 -20.54 -8.74
CA ASP A 62 -10.40 -19.91 -9.50
C ASP A 62 -10.29 -18.43 -9.11
N HIS A 63 -9.10 -18.02 -8.66
CA HIS A 63 -8.83 -16.65 -8.27
C HIS A 63 -8.44 -15.85 -9.51
N THR A 64 -9.37 -15.01 -10.00
CA THR A 64 -9.23 -14.33 -11.28
C THR A 64 -8.58 -12.95 -11.19
N GLY A 65 -8.54 -12.36 -10.02
CA GLY A 65 -7.88 -11.06 -9.82
C GLY A 65 -8.16 -10.42 -8.47
N ASN A 66 -7.53 -9.28 -8.25
CA ASN A 66 -7.70 -8.47 -7.04
C ASN A 66 -8.07 -7.04 -7.43
N GLN A 67 -8.87 -6.40 -6.58
CA GLN A 67 -9.14 -4.97 -6.63
C GLN A 67 -8.59 -4.33 -5.35
N LYS A 68 -7.27 -4.15 -5.30
CA LYS A 68 -6.60 -3.61 -4.11
C LYS A 68 -6.98 -2.17 -3.87
N GLN A 69 -7.26 -1.85 -2.63
CA GLN A 69 -7.52 -0.47 -2.20
C GLN A 69 -7.09 -0.25 -0.76
N LEU A 70 -6.73 0.98 -0.45
CA LEU A 70 -6.38 1.45 0.88
C LEU A 70 -7.33 2.58 1.25
N SER A 71 -8.19 2.35 2.25
CA SER A 71 -9.07 3.38 2.79
C SER A 71 -8.46 3.97 4.04
N VAL A 72 -8.37 5.29 4.11
CA VAL A 72 -7.68 6.00 5.17
C VAL A 72 -8.56 7.10 5.74
N THR A 73 -8.59 7.20 7.06
CA THR A 73 -9.10 8.35 7.80
C THR A 73 -7.92 9.00 8.51
N GLN A 74 -7.62 10.23 8.17
CA GLN A 74 -6.41 10.92 8.62
C GLN A 74 -6.76 12.26 9.29
N ARG A 75 -6.14 12.52 10.44
CA ARG A 75 -6.16 13.84 11.04
C ARG A 75 -5.24 14.77 10.26
N CYS A 76 -5.72 15.98 9.99
CA CYS A 76 -5.00 16.98 9.22
C CYS A 76 -3.97 17.70 10.08
N TYR A 77 -2.70 17.58 9.70
CA TYR A 77 -1.62 18.34 10.33
C TYR A 77 -0.98 19.26 9.31
N LYS A 78 -0.77 20.51 9.71
CA LYS A 78 -0.05 21.49 8.89
C LYS A 78 1.38 21.00 8.65
N ASN A 79 1.88 21.20 7.43
CA ASN A 79 3.22 20.79 6.99
C ASN A 79 3.45 19.27 6.89
N ASP A 80 2.38 18.48 6.91
CA ASP A 80 2.44 17.08 6.53
C ASP A 80 2.38 16.99 5.00
N PRO A 81 3.49 16.66 4.32
CA PRO A 81 3.54 16.72 2.86
C PRO A 81 2.61 15.71 2.18
N GLU A 82 2.38 14.55 2.79
CA GLU A 82 1.43 13.57 2.26
C GLU A 82 0.00 14.12 2.30
N PHE A 83 -0.40 14.66 3.45
CA PHE A 83 -1.72 15.28 3.58
C PHE A 83 -1.89 16.45 2.61
N GLU A 84 -0.90 17.31 2.47
CA GLU A 84 -0.97 18.46 1.57
C GLU A 84 -1.13 18.03 0.11
N PHE A 85 -0.48 16.93 -0.29
CA PHE A 85 -0.65 16.35 -1.62
C PHE A 85 -2.08 15.84 -1.85
N ILE A 86 -2.63 15.09 -0.88
CA ILE A 86 -4.02 14.59 -0.97
C ILE A 86 -5.02 15.75 -1.03
N ASN A 87 -4.83 16.75 -0.19
CA ASN A 87 -5.70 17.92 -0.13
C ASN A 87 -5.69 18.73 -1.43
N ALA A 88 -4.54 18.86 -2.08
CA ALA A 88 -4.41 19.56 -3.36
C ALA A 88 -5.18 18.87 -4.48
N GLY A 89 -5.38 17.56 -4.40
CA GLY A 89 -6.16 16.77 -5.36
C GLY A 89 -7.63 16.56 -4.99
N ARG A 90 -8.09 17.15 -3.90
CA ARG A 90 -9.42 16.90 -3.33
C ARG A 90 -10.57 17.11 -4.32
N ASP A 91 -10.48 18.11 -5.15
CA ASP A 91 -11.52 18.46 -6.14
C ASP A 91 -11.16 18.03 -7.55
N LYS A 92 -10.06 17.32 -7.74
CA LYS A 92 -9.59 16.91 -9.07
C LYS A 92 -10.09 15.52 -9.41
N LEU A 93 -10.40 15.32 -10.70
CA LEU A 93 -10.72 14.00 -11.24
C LEU A 93 -9.43 13.31 -11.71
N ASN A 94 -9.41 11.98 -11.59
CA ASN A 94 -8.27 11.15 -12.02
C ASN A 94 -6.93 11.60 -11.41
N TYR A 95 -6.92 11.82 -10.12
CA TYR A 95 -5.72 12.21 -9.39
C TYR A 95 -4.84 10.98 -9.16
N VAL A 96 -3.87 10.79 -10.05
CA VAL A 96 -3.03 9.58 -10.10
C VAL A 96 -1.65 9.82 -9.51
N SER A 97 -1.08 8.77 -8.93
CA SER A 97 0.27 8.79 -8.38
C SER A 97 0.83 7.36 -8.31
N HIS A 98 1.84 7.17 -7.47
CA HIS A 98 2.46 5.88 -7.20
C HIS A 98 2.46 5.64 -5.70
N ILE A 99 2.27 4.38 -5.30
CA ILE A 99 2.34 3.96 -3.90
C ILE A 99 3.41 2.89 -3.75
N LEU A 100 4.19 2.99 -2.68
CA LEU A 100 5.26 2.06 -2.34
C LEU A 100 4.93 1.38 -1.02
N GLU A 101 4.91 0.05 -1.03
CA GLU A 101 4.71 -0.79 0.15
C GLU A 101 6.04 -1.46 0.52
N ILE A 102 6.45 -1.35 1.78
CA ILE A 102 7.72 -1.92 2.27
C ILE A 102 7.46 -2.77 3.49
N ASP A 103 7.90 -4.03 3.45
CA ASP A 103 7.84 -4.97 4.58
C ASP A 103 9.18 -5.00 5.31
N THR A 104 9.36 -4.13 6.29
CA THR A 104 10.65 -4.01 6.99
C THR A 104 10.96 -5.17 7.94
N TRP A 105 9.96 -6.01 8.27
CA TRP A 105 10.16 -7.20 9.10
C TRP A 105 10.94 -8.31 8.38
N ASN A 106 11.00 -8.28 7.06
CA ASN A 106 11.62 -9.30 6.20
C ASN A 106 12.86 -8.77 5.48
N GLY A 107 13.59 -7.86 6.11
CA GLY A 107 14.76 -7.24 5.53
C GLY A 107 16.07 -7.95 5.87
N ASN A 108 17.06 -7.74 5.02
CA ASN A 108 18.43 -8.20 5.23
C ASN A 108 19.41 -7.08 4.86
N ASN A 109 20.30 -6.73 5.79
CA ASN A 109 21.30 -5.67 5.60
C ASN A 109 20.73 -4.31 5.16
N GLY A 110 19.59 -3.92 5.71
CA GLY A 110 18.95 -2.65 5.39
C GLY A 110 18.22 -2.62 4.04
N SER A 111 18.12 -3.74 3.36
CA SER A 111 17.34 -3.90 2.12
C SER A 111 16.09 -4.72 2.42
N TYR A 112 14.93 -4.18 2.08
CA TYR A 112 13.64 -4.76 2.42
C TYR A 112 12.84 -5.08 1.16
N PRO A 113 12.02 -6.15 1.17
CA PRO A 113 11.09 -6.40 0.09
C PRO A 113 10.12 -5.23 -0.06
N ALA A 114 9.93 -4.78 -1.29
CA ALA A 114 9.08 -3.65 -1.58
C ALA A 114 8.29 -3.87 -2.87
N LYS A 115 7.12 -3.23 -2.95
CA LYS A 115 6.26 -3.25 -4.13
C LYS A 115 5.81 -1.85 -4.47
N LYS A 116 6.02 -1.46 -5.72
CA LYS A 116 5.57 -0.17 -6.24
C LYS A 116 4.37 -0.41 -7.16
N SER A 117 3.32 0.36 -6.97
CA SER A 117 2.12 0.28 -7.80
C SER A 117 1.71 1.67 -8.26
N ASP A 118 1.12 1.74 -9.45
CA ASP A 118 0.37 2.93 -9.86
C ASP A 118 -0.91 3.00 -9.05
N CYS A 119 -1.37 4.20 -8.74
CA CYS A 119 -2.56 4.36 -7.92
C CYS A 119 -3.41 5.56 -8.34
N LEU A 120 -4.69 5.49 -7.96
CA LEU A 120 -5.66 6.56 -8.08
C LEU A 120 -6.10 7.00 -6.69
N VAL A 121 -6.02 8.28 -6.41
CA VAL A 121 -6.43 8.84 -5.12
C VAL A 121 -7.78 9.52 -5.25
N THR A 122 -8.72 9.16 -4.38
CA THR A 122 -10.04 9.78 -4.31
C THR A 122 -10.33 10.24 -2.88
N VAL A 123 -10.73 11.49 -2.72
CA VAL A 123 -11.13 12.02 -1.41
C VAL A 123 -12.63 11.86 -1.26
N THR A 124 -13.06 11.24 -0.16
CA THR A 124 -14.47 10.95 0.12
C THR A 124 -15.09 11.92 1.09
N SER A 125 -14.30 12.52 1.99
CA SER A 125 -14.80 13.47 3.01
C SER A 125 -13.68 14.37 3.48
N TYR A 126 -14.01 15.61 3.80
CA TYR A 126 -13.07 16.60 4.34
C TYR A 126 -13.80 17.59 5.26
N SER A 127 -13.31 17.74 6.48
CA SER A 127 -13.89 18.64 7.48
C SER A 127 -12.96 19.76 7.95
N GLY A 128 -11.74 19.81 7.43
CA GLY A 128 -10.69 20.70 7.92
C GLY A 128 -9.85 20.07 9.03
N GLU A 129 -10.45 19.32 9.92
CA GLU A 129 -9.75 18.59 11.00
C GLU A 129 -9.37 17.18 10.56
N GLU A 130 -10.17 16.58 9.68
CA GLU A 130 -10.03 15.20 9.26
C GLU A 130 -10.32 15.07 7.77
N ILE A 131 -9.59 14.18 7.11
CA ILE A 131 -9.79 13.86 5.70
C ILE A 131 -9.91 12.35 5.55
N GLU A 132 -10.90 11.91 4.76
CA GLU A 132 -11.07 10.52 4.39
C GLU A 132 -10.80 10.37 2.90
N TYR A 133 -9.97 9.40 2.55
CA TYR A 133 -9.65 9.14 1.16
C TYR A 133 -9.40 7.65 0.93
N THR A 134 -9.50 7.25 -0.34
CA THR A 134 -9.21 5.89 -0.78
C THR A 134 -8.17 5.94 -1.88
N ILE A 135 -7.17 5.09 -1.75
CA ILE A 135 -6.14 4.88 -2.77
C ILE A 135 -6.44 3.55 -3.45
N TYR A 136 -6.76 3.60 -4.74
CA TYR A 136 -6.98 2.41 -5.56
C TYR A 136 -5.68 2.03 -6.25
N PHE A 137 -5.25 0.79 -6.09
CA PHE A 137 -4.05 0.27 -6.76
C PHE A 137 -4.40 -0.15 -8.17
N ASN A 138 -3.64 0.31 -9.15
CA ASN A 138 -3.88 0.05 -10.57
C ASN A 138 -2.81 -0.88 -11.15
N GLY A 139 -3.27 -1.96 -11.76
CA GLY A 139 -2.39 -2.93 -12.42
C GLY A 139 -1.59 -3.78 -11.44
N ASP A 140 -0.67 -4.56 -11.98
CA ASP A 140 0.20 -5.40 -11.18
C ASP A 140 1.33 -4.58 -10.55
N PRO A 141 1.71 -4.90 -9.29
CA PRO A 141 2.81 -4.20 -8.65
C PRO A 141 4.15 -4.57 -9.28
N THR A 142 5.06 -3.61 -9.32
CA THR A 142 6.47 -3.85 -9.63
C THR A 142 7.16 -4.28 -8.35
N GLU A 143 7.68 -5.50 -8.32
CA GLU A 143 8.41 -6.03 -7.19
C GLU A 143 9.85 -5.55 -7.19
N GLY A 144 10.43 -5.39 -6.01
CA GLY A 144 11.80 -4.97 -5.85
C GLY A 144 12.22 -4.91 -4.40
N THR A 145 13.24 -4.12 -4.15
CA THR A 145 13.76 -3.88 -2.81
C THR A 145 13.80 -2.39 -2.52
N ALA A 146 13.73 -2.03 -1.25
CA ALA A 146 13.89 -0.65 -0.83
C ALA A 146 14.80 -0.55 0.39
N SER A 147 15.58 0.53 0.43
CA SER A 147 16.34 0.93 1.59
C SER A 147 15.74 2.24 2.13
N ILE A 148 15.77 2.43 3.44
CA ILE A 148 15.23 3.62 4.08
C ILE A 148 16.37 4.34 4.81
N ALA A 149 16.63 5.60 4.43
CA ALA A 149 17.61 6.46 5.07
C ALA A 149 16.92 7.75 5.49
N ASP A 150 16.98 8.08 6.78
CA ASP A 150 16.36 9.28 7.36
C ASP A 150 14.85 9.41 7.02
N GLY A 151 14.15 8.28 7.01
CA GLY A 151 12.74 8.22 6.67
C GLY A 151 12.41 8.32 5.18
N VAL A 152 13.42 8.37 4.32
CA VAL A 152 13.24 8.44 2.86
C VAL A 152 13.60 7.11 2.22
N PRO A 153 12.65 6.44 1.55
CA PRO A 153 12.92 5.18 0.86
C PRO A 153 13.55 5.40 -0.51
N THR A 154 14.42 4.46 -0.89
CA THR A 154 14.94 4.33 -2.25
C THR A 154 14.53 2.96 -2.78
N PHE A 155 13.71 2.95 -3.82
CA PHE A 155 13.20 1.73 -4.42
C PHE A 155 14.05 1.30 -5.62
N THR A 156 14.41 0.02 -5.64
CA THR A 156 15.12 -0.60 -6.74
C THR A 156 14.29 -1.77 -7.26
N PRO A 157 13.76 -1.70 -8.50
CA PRO A 157 13.00 -2.81 -9.06
C PRO A 157 13.85 -4.05 -9.25
N THR A 158 13.25 -5.22 -9.05
CA THR A 158 13.90 -6.49 -9.38
C THR A 158 13.85 -6.68 -10.89
N THR A 159 15.01 -6.79 -11.51
CA THR A 159 15.10 -7.07 -12.94
C THR A 159 14.80 -8.55 -13.15
N SER A 160 13.68 -8.88 -13.78
CA SER A 160 13.47 -10.25 -14.26
C SER A 160 14.37 -10.49 -15.47
N LEU A 161 15.22 -11.46 -15.34
CA LEU A 161 16.05 -11.95 -16.46
C LEU A 161 15.20 -12.80 -17.42
#